data_2ad23364e84c54d7a2b03d260b9d3098
#
_entry.id   2ad23364e84c54d7a2b03d260b9d3098
#
_cell.length_a   1.000
_cell.length_b   1.000
_cell.length_c   1.000
_cell.angle_alpha   90.00
_cell.angle_beta   90.00
_cell.angle_gamma   90.00
#
_symmetry.space_group_name_H-M   'P 1'
#
loop_
_entity.id
_entity.type
_entity.pdbx_description
1 polymer ?
#
loop_
_entity_poly.entity_id
_entity_poly.type
_entity_poly.pdbx_seq_one_letter_code
_entity_poly.pdbx_strand_id
1 'polypeptide(L)'
;MKKMGQRGPKPGTGGRPKKAIADKIADGNPGRRPLTVIDVGDSAAELEGQEMPKPSEFLSARQKDGSTRCAAEIYENVWKWLAECGCAALVSPQLIERYAMASARWIQCESITSELGFLAKHPTTGAAIQSPYVAIADKYMTQANRLWSEIFQIVRENCTGEYNGSSPQDDVMERLLRARKG
;
A
#
# COMPACT_ATOMS: atom_id res chain seq x y z
N MET A 1 -3.89 -50.99 13.75
CA MET A 1 -4.72 -49.79 13.53
C MET A 1 -4.06 -48.94 12.40
N LYS A 2 -4.64 -48.94 11.19
CA LYS A 2 -4.15 -48.09 10.09
C LYS A 2 -4.56 -46.63 10.32
N LYS A 3 -3.59 -45.70 10.44
CA LYS A 3 -3.85 -44.25 10.45
C LYS A 3 -4.45 -43.88 9.10
N MET A 4 -5.69 -43.45 9.12
CA MET A 4 -6.31 -42.81 7.93
C MET A 4 -5.56 -41.53 7.63
N GLY A 5 -4.94 -41.46 6.45
CA GLY A 5 -4.25 -40.25 6.00
C GLY A 5 -5.24 -39.11 5.81
N GLN A 6 -4.90 -37.94 6.35
CA GLN A 6 -5.63 -36.71 6.12
C GLN A 6 -5.65 -36.41 4.61
N ARG A 7 -6.80 -36.54 3.97
CA ARG A 7 -7.02 -36.16 2.56
C ARG A 7 -7.38 -34.68 2.54
N GLY A 8 -6.52 -33.87 1.97
CA GLY A 8 -6.76 -32.47 1.66
C GLY A 8 -5.60 -31.56 2.09
N PRO A 9 -5.42 -30.42 1.44
CA PRO A 9 -4.44 -29.41 1.86
C PRO A 9 -4.84 -28.86 3.22
N LYS A 10 -3.83 -28.56 4.04
CA LYS A 10 -4.03 -27.95 5.37
C LYS A 10 -4.87 -26.68 5.26
N PRO A 11 -5.78 -26.40 6.21
CA PRO A 11 -6.52 -25.14 6.23
C PRO A 11 -5.54 -23.97 6.20
N GLY A 12 -5.73 -23.01 5.28
CA GLY A 12 -4.87 -21.83 5.11
C GLY A 12 -3.73 -21.97 4.10
N THR A 13 -3.55 -23.13 3.46
CA THR A 13 -2.59 -23.26 2.36
C THR A 13 -3.28 -23.09 1.00
N GLY A 14 -3.22 -21.86 0.48
CA GLY A 14 -3.21 -21.58 -0.93
C GLY A 14 -4.40 -22.09 -1.78
N GLY A 15 -5.56 -21.47 -1.65
CA GLY A 15 -6.53 -21.44 -2.72
C GLY A 15 -6.17 -20.35 -3.75
N ARG A 16 -6.60 -20.52 -5.02
CA ARG A 16 -6.52 -19.46 -6.02
C ARG A 16 -7.17 -18.18 -5.46
N PRO A 17 -6.54 -17.00 -5.58
CA PRO A 17 -7.14 -15.76 -5.15
C PRO A 17 -8.54 -15.59 -5.70
N LYS A 18 -9.47 -15.06 -4.92
CA LYS A 18 -10.84 -14.82 -5.36
C LYS A 18 -10.80 -13.85 -6.55
N LYS A 19 -11.48 -14.17 -7.64
CA LYS A 19 -11.67 -13.22 -8.75
C LYS A 19 -12.46 -12.00 -8.25
N ALA A 20 -12.13 -10.82 -8.77
CA ALA A 20 -12.90 -9.61 -8.55
C ALA A 20 -14.37 -9.81 -8.98
N ILE A 21 -15.28 -9.07 -8.36
CA ILE A 21 -16.72 -9.16 -8.66
C ILE A 21 -16.98 -8.78 -10.12
N ALA A 22 -16.32 -7.73 -10.62
CA ALA A 22 -16.41 -7.30 -12.02
C ALA A 22 -16.00 -8.42 -12.99
N ASP A 23 -14.89 -9.13 -12.73
CA ASP A 23 -14.45 -10.25 -13.54
C ASP A 23 -15.46 -11.41 -13.53
N LYS A 24 -16.14 -11.64 -12.38
CA LYS A 24 -17.17 -12.68 -12.27
C LYS A 24 -18.44 -12.32 -13.04
N ILE A 25 -18.81 -11.04 -13.06
CA ILE A 25 -19.94 -10.53 -13.82
C ILE A 25 -19.64 -10.66 -15.32
N ALA A 26 -18.46 -10.23 -15.77
CA ALA A 26 -18.02 -10.33 -17.14
C ALA A 26 -17.96 -11.79 -17.64
N ASP A 27 -17.51 -12.72 -16.78
CA ASP A 27 -17.50 -14.17 -17.07
C ASP A 27 -18.89 -14.82 -17.01
N GLY A 28 -19.98 -14.07 -16.78
CA GLY A 28 -21.34 -14.59 -16.66
C GLY A 28 -21.62 -15.45 -15.44
N ASN A 29 -20.79 -15.34 -14.39
CA ASN A 29 -20.91 -16.09 -13.13
C ASN A 29 -21.13 -17.61 -13.33
N PRO A 30 -20.23 -18.35 -13.97
CA PRO A 30 -20.43 -19.74 -14.32
C PRO A 30 -20.68 -20.65 -13.11
N GLY A 31 -20.27 -20.23 -11.92
CA GLY A 31 -20.51 -20.95 -10.66
C GLY A 31 -21.89 -20.72 -10.06
N ARG A 32 -22.75 -19.85 -10.61
CA ARG A 32 -24.10 -19.48 -10.14
C ARG A 32 -24.18 -19.21 -8.63
N ARG A 33 -23.08 -18.83 -8.00
CA ARG A 33 -23.06 -18.42 -6.59
C ARG A 33 -23.65 -17.02 -6.50
N PRO A 34 -24.49 -16.73 -5.48
CA PRO A 34 -24.97 -15.38 -5.26
C PRO A 34 -23.74 -14.45 -5.15
N LEU A 35 -23.62 -13.52 -6.08
CA LEU A 35 -22.64 -12.45 -5.99
C LEU A 35 -23.26 -11.46 -5.01
N THR A 36 -22.73 -11.37 -3.81
CA THR A 36 -23.05 -10.29 -2.90
C THR A 36 -22.36 -9.06 -3.47
N VAL A 37 -23.02 -8.43 -4.44
CA VAL A 37 -22.74 -7.02 -4.73
C VAL A 37 -23.15 -6.34 -3.44
N ILE A 38 -22.20 -5.79 -2.68
CA ILE A 38 -22.53 -4.76 -1.72
C ILE A 38 -22.96 -3.62 -2.63
N ASP A 39 -24.28 -3.53 -2.84
CA ASP A 39 -24.87 -2.36 -3.41
C ASP A 39 -24.57 -1.27 -2.39
N VAL A 40 -23.48 -0.55 -2.63
CA VAL A 40 -23.17 0.70 -1.95
C VAL A 40 -24.15 1.70 -2.56
N GLY A 41 -25.47 1.37 -2.45
CA GLY A 41 -26.60 2.05 -3.01
C GLY A 41 -26.36 3.51 -3.37
N ASP A 42 -27.28 4.35 -3.60
CA ASP A 42 -27.10 5.80 -3.81
C ASP A 42 -26.18 6.55 -2.82
N SER A 43 -25.55 5.81 -1.88
CA SER A 43 -24.47 6.25 -1.01
C SER A 43 -23.16 6.64 -1.74
N ALA A 44 -22.98 6.32 -3.00
CA ALA A 44 -21.91 6.96 -3.78
C ALA A 44 -22.14 8.49 -3.87
N ALA A 45 -23.40 8.92 -3.94
CA ALA A 45 -23.77 10.33 -3.86
C ALA A 45 -23.68 10.90 -2.42
N GLU A 46 -23.86 10.05 -1.40
CA GLU A 46 -23.64 10.45 0.02
C GLU A 46 -22.15 10.43 0.41
N LEU A 47 -21.30 9.77 -0.37
CA LEU A 47 -19.85 9.81 -0.22
C LEU A 47 -19.21 11.03 -0.89
N GLU A 48 -19.94 11.72 -1.79
CA GLU A 48 -19.60 13.06 -2.24
C GLU A 48 -19.73 14.04 -1.06
N GLY A 49 -18.67 14.20 -0.29
CA GLY A 49 -18.66 15.13 0.83
C GLY A 49 -18.11 14.57 2.13
N GLN A 50 -17.63 13.35 2.18
CA GLN A 50 -16.86 12.91 3.33
C GLN A 50 -15.58 13.73 3.42
N GLU A 51 -15.52 14.58 4.44
CA GLU A 51 -14.29 15.30 4.76
C GLU A 51 -13.18 14.29 5.01
N MET A 52 -12.02 14.55 4.43
CA MET A 52 -10.83 13.75 4.68
C MET A 52 -10.54 13.70 6.19
N PRO A 53 -10.46 12.52 6.82
CA PRO A 53 -10.08 12.44 8.21
C PRO A 53 -8.73 13.11 8.44
N LYS A 54 -8.64 13.95 9.46
CA LYS A 54 -7.39 14.62 9.78
C LYS A 54 -6.30 13.57 10.04
N PRO A 55 -5.19 13.60 9.28
CA PRO A 55 -4.10 12.66 9.51
C PRO A 55 -3.47 12.88 10.88
N SER A 56 -2.96 11.80 11.48
CA SER A 56 -2.27 11.87 12.76
C SER A 56 -1.06 12.79 12.69
N GLU A 57 -0.83 13.57 13.74
CA GLU A 57 0.25 14.58 13.82
C GLU A 57 1.64 13.99 13.58
N PHE A 58 1.84 12.68 13.87
CA PHE A 58 3.13 12.04 13.66
C PHE A 58 3.52 11.93 12.18
N LEU A 59 2.58 12.02 11.22
CA LEU A 59 2.88 12.02 9.78
C LEU A 59 3.63 13.30 9.36
N SER A 60 3.32 14.42 10.00
CA SER A 60 3.95 15.72 9.78
C SER A 60 5.00 16.10 10.82
N ALA A 61 5.29 15.21 11.79
CA ALA A 61 6.25 15.48 12.86
C ALA A 61 7.65 15.75 12.31
N ARG A 62 8.29 16.79 12.83
CA ARG A 62 9.68 17.14 12.50
C ARG A 62 10.63 16.05 12.95
N GLN A 63 11.59 15.75 12.12
CA GLN A 63 12.68 14.83 12.41
C GLN A 63 13.78 15.54 13.24
N LYS A 64 14.78 14.77 13.69
CA LYS A 64 15.90 15.29 14.46
C LYS A 64 16.72 16.35 13.72
N ASP A 65 16.79 16.24 12.40
CA ASP A 65 17.45 17.17 11.48
C ASP A 65 16.61 18.41 11.12
N GLY A 66 15.40 18.52 11.69
CA GLY A 66 14.44 19.60 11.42
C GLY A 66 13.61 19.42 10.15
N SER A 67 13.90 18.44 9.32
CA SER A 67 13.13 18.14 8.12
C SER A 67 11.77 17.51 8.44
N THR A 68 10.84 17.58 7.50
CA THR A 68 9.56 16.86 7.57
C THR A 68 9.54 15.77 6.51
N ARG A 69 8.84 14.66 6.81
CA ARG A 69 8.62 13.59 5.85
C ARG A 69 7.45 13.93 4.93
N CYS A 70 7.47 13.39 3.73
CA CYS A 70 6.36 13.53 2.77
C CYS A 70 5.14 12.61 3.11
N ALA A 71 5.06 12.08 4.33
CA ALA A 71 4.03 11.12 4.70
C ALA A 71 2.62 11.72 4.68
N ALA A 72 2.45 12.96 5.15
CA ALA A 72 1.15 13.64 5.12
C ALA A 72 0.65 13.84 3.67
N GLU A 73 1.54 14.24 2.77
CA GLU A 73 1.22 14.41 1.35
C GLU A 73 0.83 13.08 0.67
N ILE A 74 1.54 11.99 0.98
CA ILE A 74 1.19 10.65 0.48
C ILE A 74 -0.18 10.23 1.01
N TYR A 75 -0.48 10.50 2.29
CA TYR A 75 -1.80 10.23 2.87
C TYR A 75 -2.91 10.96 2.13
N GLU A 76 -2.75 12.25 1.88
CA GLU A 76 -3.73 13.08 1.16
C GLU A 76 -3.95 12.58 -0.28
N ASN A 77 -2.88 12.22 -0.99
CA ASN A 77 -2.96 11.70 -2.35
C ASN A 77 -3.71 10.37 -2.41
N VAL A 78 -3.43 9.46 -1.46
CA VAL A 78 -4.14 8.18 -1.36
C VAL A 78 -5.61 8.40 -1.04
N TRP A 79 -5.92 9.30 -0.10
CA TRP A 79 -7.31 9.61 0.25
C TRP A 79 -8.09 10.19 -0.94
N LYS A 80 -7.51 11.16 -1.67
CA LYS A 80 -8.12 11.76 -2.86
C LYS A 80 -8.42 10.69 -3.92
N TRP A 81 -7.44 9.83 -4.19
CA TRP A 81 -7.61 8.73 -5.13
C TRP A 81 -8.72 7.76 -4.70
N LEU A 82 -8.80 7.41 -3.41
CA LEU A 82 -9.87 6.56 -2.88
C LEU A 82 -11.24 7.23 -2.97
N ALA A 83 -11.31 8.54 -2.78
CA ALA A 83 -12.54 9.32 -2.95
C ALA A 83 -13.01 9.32 -4.43
N GLU A 84 -12.08 9.51 -5.37
CA GLU A 84 -12.36 9.42 -6.81
C GLU A 84 -12.84 8.01 -7.22
N CYS A 85 -12.31 6.96 -6.57
CA CYS A 85 -12.77 5.59 -6.76
C CYS A 85 -14.08 5.25 -6.02
N GLY A 86 -14.63 6.18 -5.20
CA GLY A 86 -15.79 5.91 -4.36
C GLY A 86 -15.54 4.93 -3.21
N CYS A 87 -14.27 4.69 -2.86
CA CYS A 87 -13.86 3.67 -1.87
C CYS A 87 -13.32 4.25 -0.57
N ALA A 88 -13.34 5.58 -0.38
CA ALA A 88 -12.73 6.25 0.77
C ALA A 88 -13.30 5.76 2.12
N ALA A 89 -14.60 5.49 2.20
CA ALA A 89 -15.26 4.99 3.42
C ALA A 89 -14.92 3.52 3.75
N LEU A 90 -14.42 2.77 2.78
CA LEU A 90 -14.14 1.34 2.93
C LEU A 90 -12.73 1.07 3.44
N VAL A 91 -11.83 2.06 3.35
CA VAL A 91 -10.45 1.93 3.77
C VAL A 91 -10.22 2.66 5.09
N SER A 92 -9.72 1.93 6.08
CA SER A 92 -9.39 2.53 7.37
C SER A 92 -8.32 3.62 7.23
N PRO A 93 -8.52 4.83 7.82
CA PRO A 93 -7.52 5.89 7.84
C PRO A 93 -6.16 5.43 8.38
N GLN A 94 -6.15 4.56 9.40
CA GLN A 94 -4.91 4.00 9.96
C GLN A 94 -4.14 3.12 8.96
N LEU A 95 -4.84 2.45 8.03
CA LEU A 95 -4.17 1.67 6.97
C LEU A 95 -3.45 2.60 6.01
N ILE A 96 -4.08 3.71 5.63
CA ILE A 96 -3.50 4.74 4.77
C ILE A 96 -2.31 5.41 5.47
N GLU A 97 -2.43 5.73 6.76
CA GLU A 97 -1.33 6.32 7.55
C GLU A 97 -0.10 5.41 7.61
N ARG A 98 -0.31 4.10 7.82
CA ARG A 98 0.79 3.12 7.82
C ARG A 98 1.46 3.03 6.46
N TYR A 99 0.69 3.01 5.38
CA TYR A 99 1.20 3.03 4.02
C TYR A 99 2.01 4.29 3.75
N ALA A 100 1.46 5.46 4.06
CA ALA A 100 2.09 6.76 3.88
C ALA A 100 3.42 6.86 4.66
N MET A 101 3.45 6.38 5.90
CA MET A 101 4.66 6.38 6.71
C MET A 101 5.71 5.40 6.18
N ALA A 102 5.31 4.20 5.76
CA ALA A 102 6.24 3.21 5.21
C ALA A 102 6.87 3.72 3.90
N SER A 103 6.05 4.30 3.01
CA SER A 103 6.49 4.87 1.74
C SER A 103 7.42 6.07 1.94
N ALA A 104 7.08 6.99 2.85
CA ALA A 104 7.91 8.15 3.15
C ALA A 104 9.29 7.76 3.71
N ARG A 105 9.34 6.74 4.57
CA ARG A 105 10.61 6.22 5.11
C ARG A 105 11.42 5.48 4.05
N TRP A 106 10.77 4.76 3.16
CA TRP A 106 11.44 4.13 2.02
C TRP A 106 12.11 5.19 1.15
N ILE A 107 11.38 6.24 0.73
CA ILE A 107 11.92 7.36 -0.05
C ILE A 107 13.11 8.00 0.68
N GLN A 108 13.00 8.26 1.97
CA GLN A 108 14.09 8.82 2.78
C GLN A 108 15.33 7.92 2.78
N CYS A 109 15.17 6.62 2.96
CA CYS A 109 16.29 5.69 2.95
C CYS A 109 16.97 5.63 1.57
N GLU A 110 16.21 5.68 0.47
CA GLU A 110 16.75 5.72 -0.89
C GLU A 110 17.52 7.03 -1.16
N SER A 111 17.02 8.17 -0.67
CA SER A 111 17.77 9.44 -0.77
C SER A 111 19.09 9.37 -0.03
N ILE A 112 19.09 8.87 1.22
CA ILE A 112 20.31 8.72 2.03
C ILE A 112 21.27 7.72 1.36
N THR A 113 20.77 6.63 0.80
CA THR A 113 21.59 5.63 0.10
C THR A 113 22.18 6.23 -1.17
N SER A 114 21.47 7.10 -1.87
CA SER A 114 21.96 7.81 -3.05
C SER A 114 23.08 8.80 -2.70
N GLU A 115 22.99 9.47 -1.55
CA GLU A 115 23.99 10.41 -1.08
C GLU A 115 25.24 9.72 -0.49
N LEU A 116 25.06 8.70 0.36
CA LEU A 116 26.13 8.05 1.10
C LEU A 116 26.72 6.82 0.39
N GLY A 117 26.01 6.27 -0.59
CA GLY A 117 26.37 5.05 -1.31
C GLY A 117 25.97 3.76 -0.59
N PHE A 118 26.14 2.64 -1.30
CA PHE A 118 25.77 1.29 -0.84
C PHE A 118 26.74 0.70 0.20
N LEU A 119 27.96 1.25 0.29
CA LEU A 119 28.99 0.77 1.19
C LEU A 119 29.28 1.78 2.28
N ALA A 120 29.39 1.30 3.50
CA ALA A 120 29.83 2.05 4.68
C ALA A 120 31.12 1.44 5.21
N LYS A 121 31.86 2.18 6.04
CA LYS A 121 33.02 1.66 6.76
C LYS A 121 32.59 1.15 8.13
N HIS A 122 33.03 -0.06 8.47
CA HIS A 122 32.84 -0.58 9.82
C HIS A 122 33.57 0.31 10.84
N PRO A 123 32.91 0.77 11.91
CA PRO A 123 33.49 1.78 12.82
C PRO A 123 34.74 1.31 13.54
N THR A 124 34.91 -0.01 13.77
CA THR A 124 36.06 -0.58 14.50
C THR A 124 37.11 -1.10 13.57
N THR A 125 36.76 -1.82 12.50
CA THR A 125 37.72 -2.52 11.64
C THR A 125 38.09 -1.76 10.37
N GLY A 126 37.32 -0.72 10.01
CA GLY A 126 37.48 0.03 8.76
C GLY A 126 37.11 -0.76 7.50
N ALA A 127 36.69 -2.03 7.63
CA ALA A 127 36.29 -2.87 6.50
C ALA A 127 35.04 -2.31 5.82
N ALA A 128 34.94 -2.50 4.52
CA ALA A 128 33.74 -2.15 3.77
C ALA A 128 32.59 -3.08 4.18
N ILE A 129 31.46 -2.49 4.57
CA ILE A 129 30.22 -3.19 4.91
C ILE A 129 29.06 -2.59 4.11
N GLN A 130 27.98 -3.35 3.97
CA GLN A 130 26.76 -2.80 3.38
C GLN A 130 26.23 -1.66 4.25
N SER A 131 25.81 -0.57 3.61
CA SER A 131 25.13 0.53 4.30
C SER A 131 23.88 0.01 5.03
N PRO A 132 23.67 0.34 6.31
CA PRO A 132 22.49 -0.09 7.05
C PRO A 132 21.18 0.45 6.43
N TYR A 133 21.25 1.55 5.71
CA TYR A 133 20.08 2.14 5.04
C TYR A 133 19.51 1.25 3.95
N VAL A 134 20.33 0.45 3.26
CA VAL A 134 19.88 -0.50 2.24
C VAL A 134 18.94 -1.55 2.85
N ALA A 135 19.32 -2.16 3.97
CA ALA A 135 18.49 -3.16 4.64
C ALA A 135 17.22 -2.56 5.26
N ILE A 136 17.29 -1.31 5.68
CA ILE A 136 16.13 -0.57 6.21
C ILE A 136 15.17 -0.21 5.08
N ALA A 137 15.68 0.25 3.93
CA ALA A 137 14.90 0.55 2.74
C ALA A 137 14.10 -0.68 2.27
N ASP A 138 14.75 -1.85 2.20
CA ASP A 138 14.11 -3.11 1.80
C ASP A 138 12.93 -3.50 2.71
N LYS A 139 13.08 -3.32 4.03
CA LYS A 139 11.99 -3.54 4.99
C LYS A 139 10.80 -2.61 4.76
N TYR A 140 11.06 -1.30 4.56
CA TYR A 140 9.98 -0.35 4.31
C TYR A 140 9.34 -0.53 2.94
N MET A 141 10.12 -0.88 1.91
CA MET A 141 9.62 -1.26 0.60
C MET A 141 8.65 -2.44 0.71
N THR A 142 9.06 -3.50 1.37
CA THR A 142 8.22 -4.70 1.57
C THR A 142 6.93 -4.36 2.33
N GLN A 143 7.04 -3.54 3.38
CA GLN A 143 5.90 -3.11 4.17
C GLN A 143 4.95 -2.21 3.35
N ALA A 144 5.49 -1.24 2.61
CA ALA A 144 4.70 -0.34 1.76
C ALA A 144 3.94 -1.13 0.68
N ASN A 145 4.63 -2.03 -0.03
CA ASN A 145 4.02 -2.85 -1.06
C ASN A 145 2.91 -3.76 -0.52
N ARG A 146 3.11 -4.34 0.67
CA ARG A 146 2.08 -5.14 1.32
C ARG A 146 0.84 -4.31 1.67
N LEU A 147 1.03 -3.16 2.32
CA LEU A 147 -0.07 -2.27 2.71
C LEU A 147 -0.81 -1.72 1.48
N TRP A 148 -0.06 -1.39 0.41
CA TRP A 148 -0.66 -1.00 -0.86
C TRP A 148 -1.52 -2.10 -1.46
N SER A 149 -1.03 -3.35 -1.44
CA SER A 149 -1.80 -4.49 -1.94
C SER A 149 -3.10 -4.69 -1.15
N GLU A 150 -3.10 -4.44 0.17
CA GLU A 150 -4.30 -4.49 1.01
C GLU A 150 -5.30 -3.38 0.61
N ILE A 151 -4.82 -2.14 0.42
CA ILE A 151 -5.65 -1.01 -0.04
C ILE A 151 -6.20 -1.29 -1.44
N PHE A 152 -5.34 -1.67 -2.37
CA PHE A 152 -5.72 -1.92 -3.76
C PHE A 152 -6.70 -3.09 -3.91
N GLN A 153 -6.59 -4.11 -3.05
CA GLN A 153 -7.54 -5.21 -3.04
C GLN A 153 -8.95 -4.73 -2.67
N ILE A 154 -9.09 -3.84 -1.68
CA ILE A 154 -10.39 -3.26 -1.30
C ILE A 154 -10.99 -2.49 -2.49
N VAL A 155 -10.18 -1.65 -3.15
CA VAL A 155 -10.63 -0.91 -4.33
C VAL A 155 -11.05 -1.86 -5.46
N ARG A 156 -10.24 -2.85 -5.77
CA ARG A 156 -10.52 -3.82 -6.82
C ARG A 156 -11.81 -4.64 -6.57
N GLU A 157 -12.11 -4.92 -5.30
CA GLU A 157 -13.30 -5.70 -4.94
C GLU A 157 -14.59 -4.85 -4.93
N ASN A 158 -14.48 -3.54 -4.76
CA ASN A 158 -15.63 -2.66 -4.51
C ASN A 158 -15.81 -1.57 -5.59
N CYS A 159 -14.75 -1.14 -6.26
CA CYS A 159 -14.87 -0.18 -7.35
C CYS A 159 -15.44 -0.85 -8.60
N THR A 160 -16.55 -0.30 -9.11
CA THR A 160 -17.21 -0.76 -10.34
C THR A 160 -16.85 0.09 -11.56
N GLY A 161 -16.21 1.24 -11.35
CA GLY A 161 -15.78 2.15 -12.40
C GLY A 161 -14.45 1.74 -13.02
N GLU A 162 -14.26 2.04 -14.31
CA GLU A 162 -12.93 1.96 -14.93
C GLU A 162 -12.10 3.16 -14.47
N TYR A 163 -11.07 2.90 -13.67
CA TYR A 163 -10.11 3.91 -13.29
C TYR A 163 -8.95 3.92 -14.30
N ASN A 164 -8.84 4.98 -15.09
CA ASN A 164 -7.80 5.17 -16.12
C ASN A 164 -6.70 6.15 -15.70
N GLY A 165 -6.65 6.54 -14.43
CA GLY A 165 -5.67 7.49 -13.89
C GLY A 165 -4.42 6.84 -13.32
N SER A 166 -3.42 7.68 -13.00
CA SER A 166 -2.22 7.28 -12.25
C SER A 166 -2.59 6.92 -10.81
N SER A 167 -2.06 5.81 -10.30
CA SER A 167 -2.28 5.41 -8.90
C SER A 167 -1.32 6.16 -7.96
N PRO A 168 -1.67 6.35 -6.67
CA PRO A 168 -0.73 6.90 -5.69
C PRO A 168 0.57 6.11 -5.55
N GLN A 169 0.57 4.84 -5.89
CA GLN A 169 1.78 4.02 -5.94
C GLN A 169 2.73 4.47 -7.07
N ASP A 170 2.19 4.91 -8.19
CA ASP A 170 2.99 5.44 -9.31
C ASP A 170 3.68 6.74 -8.90
N ASP A 171 3.00 7.61 -8.13
CA ASP A 171 3.60 8.83 -7.57
C ASP A 171 4.76 8.52 -6.62
N VAL A 172 4.61 7.50 -5.77
CA VAL A 172 5.69 7.04 -4.87
C VAL A 172 6.87 6.52 -5.69
N MET A 173 6.60 5.74 -6.75
CA MET A 173 7.65 5.22 -7.63
C MET A 173 8.36 6.35 -8.38
N GLU A 174 7.65 7.38 -8.83
CA GLU A 174 8.26 8.54 -9.47
C GLU A 174 9.17 9.31 -8.49
N ARG A 175 8.74 9.50 -7.24
CA ARG A 175 9.56 10.14 -6.20
C ARG A 175 10.84 9.34 -5.92
N LEU A 176 10.75 8.00 -5.88
CA LEU A 176 11.91 7.13 -5.73
C LEU A 176 12.89 7.25 -6.90
N LEU A 177 12.37 7.32 -8.13
CA LEU A 177 13.19 7.53 -9.32
C LEU A 177 13.90 8.90 -9.31
N ARG A 178 13.24 9.93 -8.81
CA ARG A 178 13.86 11.27 -8.62
C ARG A 178 14.93 11.26 -7.54
N ALA A 179 14.70 10.59 -6.41
CA ALA A 179 15.67 10.45 -5.32
C ALA A 179 16.97 9.72 -5.75
N ARG A 180 16.90 8.87 -6.78
CA ARG A 180 18.07 8.17 -7.35
C ARG A 180 18.90 9.03 -8.32
N LYS A 181 18.34 10.12 -8.85
CA LYS A 181 19.01 10.96 -9.84
C LYS A 181 19.76 12.15 -9.23
N GLY A 182 19.61 12.39 -7.92
CA GLY A 182 20.37 13.40 -7.16
C GLY A 182 21.67 12.81 -6.65
#